data_2212cacc8bd026a8986d62aa1888ee88
#
_entry.id   2212cacc8bd026a8986d62aa1888ee88
#
_cell.length_a   1.000
_cell.length_b   1.000
_cell.length_c   1.000
_cell.angle_alpha   90.00
_cell.angle_beta   90.00
_cell.angle_gamma   90.00
#
_symmetry.space_group_name_H-M   'P 1'
#
loop_
_entity.id
_entity.type
_entity.pdbx_description
1 polymer ?
#
loop_
_entity_poly.entity_id
_entity_poly.type
_entity_poly.pdbx_seq_one_letter_code
_entity_poly.pdbx_strand_id
1 'polypeptide(L)'
;MHIILGGTSGLGLEMAKQLRERGERVLVLGKTHNPQKHGEGFPLDVYYSDQVESASTRIEQILNGDDIHQFVWAAGYGWRGNFEDQPSVRSMAEVNFSGALPLVQWAWRKMSTQNRKSVLTVIGSTSSVKARSDEAVYVATKHAQAGLARSLGMQADEQKLPVRVALFLPGAMKTPFWNGRELPADYMFFNDPAKIATHIINAIDCQQQPFLEWALPKGTLV
;
A
#
# COMPACT_ATOMS: atom_id res chain seq x y z
N MET A 1 0.28 13.80 -9.61
CA MET A 1 1.02 13.49 -8.35
C MET A 1 0.86 12.02 -7.99
N HIS A 2 1.90 11.38 -7.42
CA HIS A 2 1.83 10.06 -6.77
C HIS A 2 1.66 10.25 -5.27
N ILE A 3 0.75 9.51 -4.63
CA ILE A 3 0.48 9.57 -3.19
C ILE A 3 0.76 8.19 -2.61
N ILE A 4 1.65 8.08 -1.61
CA ILE A 4 2.04 6.79 -1.04
C ILE A 4 1.70 6.76 0.46
N LEU A 5 0.62 6.09 0.79
CA LEU A 5 0.24 5.78 2.17
C LEU A 5 1.06 4.58 2.67
N GLY A 6 1.91 4.81 3.68
CA GLY A 6 2.92 3.86 4.14
C GLY A 6 4.27 4.03 3.43
N GLY A 7 4.56 5.22 2.90
CA GLY A 7 5.80 5.52 2.15
C GLY A 7 7.02 5.86 3.01
N THR A 8 6.96 5.72 4.34
CA THR A 8 8.09 6.10 5.23
C THR A 8 9.06 4.94 5.50
N SER A 9 8.76 3.74 5.07
CA SER A 9 9.62 2.56 5.25
C SER A 9 9.33 1.46 4.22
N GLY A 10 10.19 0.45 4.16
CA GLY A 10 9.98 -0.76 3.37
C GLY A 10 9.68 -0.50 1.90
N LEU A 11 8.75 -1.28 1.35
CA LEU A 11 8.38 -1.21 -0.07
C LEU A 11 7.85 0.17 -0.49
N GLY A 12 7.00 0.79 0.34
CA GLY A 12 6.46 2.12 0.02
C GLY A 12 7.54 3.20 -0.09
N LEU A 13 8.58 3.13 0.75
CA LEU A 13 9.74 4.03 0.67
C LEU A 13 10.55 3.79 -0.62
N GLU A 14 10.79 2.54 -1.00
CA GLU A 14 11.53 2.23 -2.23
C GLU A 14 10.76 2.69 -3.47
N MET A 15 9.42 2.53 -3.49
CA MET A 15 8.58 3.10 -4.55
C MET A 15 8.69 4.63 -4.61
N ALA A 16 8.65 5.31 -3.44
CA ALA A 16 8.77 6.76 -3.37
C ALA A 16 10.11 7.27 -3.92
N LYS A 17 11.21 6.58 -3.58
CA LYS A 17 12.56 6.92 -4.09
C LYS A 17 12.63 6.79 -5.60
N GLN A 18 12.25 5.63 -6.14
CA GLN A 18 12.34 5.35 -7.57
C GLN A 18 11.45 6.26 -8.42
N LEU A 19 10.25 6.59 -7.95
CA LEU A 19 9.38 7.54 -8.64
C LEU A 19 10.01 8.94 -8.68
N ARG A 20 10.63 9.40 -7.57
CA ARG A 20 11.36 10.68 -7.57
C ARG A 20 12.59 10.68 -8.47
N GLU A 21 13.33 9.59 -8.52
CA GLU A 21 14.47 9.42 -9.45
C GLU A 21 14.04 9.52 -10.92
N ARG A 22 12.78 9.22 -11.22
CA ARG A 22 12.15 9.44 -12.54
C ARG A 22 11.62 10.86 -12.75
N GLY A 23 11.82 11.77 -11.78
CA GLY A 23 11.32 13.15 -11.85
C GLY A 23 9.84 13.30 -11.47
N GLU A 24 9.19 12.27 -10.93
CA GLU A 24 7.79 12.31 -10.54
C GLU A 24 7.58 13.05 -9.20
N ARG A 25 6.49 13.80 -9.09
CA ARG A 25 6.08 14.42 -7.83
C ARG A 25 5.42 13.40 -6.92
N VAL A 26 6.00 13.16 -5.73
CA VAL A 26 5.59 12.11 -4.79
C VAL A 26 5.30 12.69 -3.42
N LEU A 27 4.06 12.50 -2.94
CA LEU A 27 3.61 12.80 -1.59
C LEU A 27 3.70 11.53 -0.72
N VAL A 28 4.49 11.59 0.35
CA VAL A 28 4.67 10.47 1.27
C VAL A 28 3.88 10.67 2.56
N LEU A 29 3.03 9.71 2.87
CA LEU A 29 2.23 9.66 4.09
C LEU A 29 2.64 8.46 4.94
N GLY A 30 2.86 8.69 6.24
CA GLY A 30 3.17 7.61 7.15
C GLY A 30 3.60 8.11 8.52
N LYS A 31 3.46 7.27 9.53
CA LYS A 31 3.63 7.58 10.94
C LYS A 31 4.96 8.29 11.28
N THR A 32 6.05 7.89 10.64
CA THR A 32 7.42 8.36 10.93
C THR A 32 7.94 9.30 9.86
N HIS A 33 7.04 10.09 9.22
CA HIS A 33 7.47 11.00 8.16
C HIS A 33 8.48 12.03 8.68
N ASN A 34 9.55 12.21 7.90
CA ASN A 34 10.61 13.21 8.11
C ASN A 34 10.93 13.85 6.74
N PRO A 35 10.80 15.17 6.56
CA PRO A 35 10.98 15.83 5.26
C PRO A 35 12.37 15.63 4.66
N GLN A 36 13.44 15.63 5.47
CA GLN A 36 14.81 15.45 4.98
C GLN A 36 15.05 14.05 4.39
N LYS A 37 14.34 13.02 4.93
CA LYS A 37 14.45 11.64 4.50
C LYS A 37 13.42 11.25 3.43
N HIS A 38 12.19 11.75 3.58
CA HIS A 38 11.03 11.28 2.81
C HIS A 38 10.53 12.31 1.79
N GLY A 39 11.10 13.53 1.75
CA GLY A 39 10.68 14.62 0.87
C GLY A 39 9.28 15.14 1.19
N GLU A 40 8.53 15.57 0.15
CA GLU A 40 7.18 16.13 0.31
C GLU A 40 6.24 15.12 0.97
N GLY A 41 5.53 15.54 2.02
CA GLY A 41 4.61 14.67 2.77
C GLY A 41 4.35 15.17 4.19
N PHE A 42 3.71 14.32 4.98
CA PHE A 42 3.45 14.61 6.39
C PHE A 42 3.22 13.33 7.23
N PRO A 43 3.39 13.43 8.57
CA PRO A 43 3.06 12.34 9.47
C PRO A 43 1.57 12.00 9.39
N LEU A 44 1.27 10.70 9.24
CA LEU A 44 -0.08 10.17 9.26
C LEU A 44 -0.07 8.77 9.87
N ASP A 45 -0.73 8.61 11.01
CA ASP A 45 -1.01 7.29 11.58
C ASP A 45 -2.49 6.97 11.38
N VAL A 46 -2.77 6.01 10.52
CA VAL A 46 -4.14 5.61 10.15
C VAL A 46 -4.92 4.94 11.30
N TYR A 47 -4.27 4.69 12.43
CA TYR A 47 -4.93 4.24 13.66
C TYR A 47 -5.81 5.35 14.27
N TYR A 48 -5.45 6.62 14.07
CA TYR A 48 -6.16 7.77 14.63
C TYR A 48 -7.10 8.38 13.60
N SER A 49 -8.41 8.28 13.83
CA SER A 49 -9.45 8.73 12.90
C SER A 49 -9.39 10.23 12.61
N ASP A 50 -9.07 11.07 13.60
CA ASP A 50 -8.91 12.51 13.47
C ASP A 50 -7.78 12.89 12.49
N GLN A 51 -6.67 12.16 12.52
CA GLN A 51 -5.59 12.34 11.55
C GLN A 51 -6.05 11.97 10.13
N VAL A 52 -6.78 10.89 9.98
CA VAL A 52 -7.29 10.42 8.68
C VAL A 52 -8.32 11.38 8.11
N GLU A 53 -9.25 11.87 8.92
CA GLU A 53 -10.27 12.86 8.51
C GLU A 53 -9.64 14.16 8.01
N SER A 54 -8.60 14.65 8.69
CA SER A 54 -7.89 15.88 8.28
C SER A 54 -6.96 15.67 7.08
N ALA A 55 -6.53 14.43 6.83
CA ALA A 55 -5.53 14.12 5.80
C ALA A 55 -6.01 14.47 4.39
N SER A 56 -7.26 14.15 4.05
CA SER A 56 -7.83 14.45 2.72
C SER A 56 -7.82 15.95 2.40
N THR A 57 -8.22 16.79 3.35
CA THR A 57 -8.19 18.26 3.20
C THR A 57 -6.75 18.75 3.00
N ARG A 58 -5.79 18.23 3.78
CA ARG A 58 -4.39 18.59 3.65
C ARG A 58 -3.80 18.16 2.30
N ILE A 59 -4.16 16.99 1.82
CA ILE A 59 -3.73 16.50 0.51
C ILE A 59 -4.31 17.38 -0.61
N GLU A 60 -5.59 17.79 -0.53
CA GLU A 60 -6.19 18.70 -1.51
C GLU A 60 -5.44 20.05 -1.59
N GLN A 61 -5.03 20.60 -0.45
CA GLN A 61 -4.21 21.83 -0.41
C GLN A 61 -2.87 21.62 -1.11
N ILE A 62 -2.22 20.48 -0.90
CA ILE A 62 -0.94 20.13 -1.52
C ILE A 62 -1.10 19.85 -3.02
N LEU A 63 -2.18 19.18 -3.42
CA LEU A 63 -2.50 18.94 -4.83
C LEU A 63 -2.72 20.25 -5.59
N ASN A 64 -3.35 21.23 -4.95
CA ASN A 64 -3.65 22.55 -5.55
C ASN A 64 -4.26 22.44 -6.96
N GLY A 65 -5.20 21.52 -7.13
CA GLY A 65 -5.87 21.24 -8.41
C GLY A 65 -5.21 20.18 -9.30
N ASP A 66 -4.02 19.69 -8.95
CA ASP A 66 -3.37 18.60 -9.69
C ASP A 66 -4.17 17.29 -9.60
N ASP A 67 -4.10 16.49 -10.66
CA ASP A 67 -4.62 15.14 -10.70
C ASP A 67 -3.75 14.15 -9.91
N ILE A 68 -4.41 13.12 -9.35
CA ILE A 68 -3.73 11.97 -8.78
C ILE A 68 -3.37 11.00 -9.92
N HIS A 69 -2.08 10.75 -10.14
CA HIS A 69 -1.61 9.72 -11.08
C HIS A 69 -1.75 8.33 -10.47
N GLN A 70 -1.36 8.22 -9.22
CA GLN A 70 -1.37 6.97 -8.50
C GLN A 70 -1.60 7.21 -7.01
N PHE A 71 -2.46 6.40 -6.40
CA PHE A 71 -2.57 6.27 -4.95
C PHE A 71 -2.11 4.88 -4.55
N VAL A 72 -1.04 4.80 -3.74
CA VAL A 72 -0.47 3.54 -3.26
C VAL A 72 -0.87 3.31 -1.81
N TRP A 73 -1.58 2.23 -1.55
CA TRP A 73 -1.87 1.77 -0.20
C TRP A 73 -0.87 0.67 0.19
N ALA A 74 0.23 1.08 0.82
CA ALA A 74 1.31 0.21 1.33
C ALA A 74 1.36 0.14 2.86
N ALA A 75 0.57 0.96 3.57
CA ALA A 75 0.52 0.95 5.03
C ALA A 75 0.06 -0.40 5.57
N GLY A 76 0.75 -0.88 6.60
CA GLY A 76 0.42 -2.12 7.29
C GLY A 76 1.59 -2.69 8.07
N TYR A 77 1.28 -3.55 9.02
CA TYR A 77 2.25 -4.33 9.77
C TYR A 77 1.71 -5.73 10.05
N GLY A 78 2.56 -6.64 10.48
CA GLY A 78 2.17 -8.00 10.82
C GLY A 78 2.63 -8.39 12.22
N TRP A 79 2.13 -9.51 12.68
CA TRP A 79 2.55 -10.19 13.89
C TRP A 79 2.46 -11.70 13.65
N ARG A 80 3.34 -12.46 14.28
CA ARG A 80 3.38 -13.93 14.20
C ARG A 80 3.34 -14.52 15.58
N GLY A 81 2.55 -15.56 15.74
CA GLY A 81 2.35 -16.33 16.98
C GLY A 81 0.93 -16.86 17.05
N ASN A 82 0.60 -17.51 18.16
CA ASN A 82 -0.74 -18.03 18.40
C ASN A 82 -1.75 -16.90 18.54
N PHE A 83 -2.96 -17.11 18.07
CA PHE A 83 -3.99 -16.06 18.05
C PHE A 83 -4.28 -15.49 19.45
N GLU A 84 -4.30 -16.35 20.47
CA GLU A 84 -4.53 -15.97 21.88
C GLU A 84 -3.43 -15.04 22.44
N ASP A 85 -2.21 -15.12 21.90
CA ASP A 85 -1.06 -14.33 22.35
C ASP A 85 -0.92 -13.00 21.62
N GLN A 86 -1.78 -12.72 20.63
CA GLN A 86 -1.65 -11.53 19.83
C GLN A 86 -1.90 -10.25 20.63
N PRO A 87 -0.90 -9.34 20.74
CA PRO A 87 -0.95 -8.22 21.67
C PRO A 87 -2.02 -7.17 21.34
N SER A 88 -2.40 -7.03 20.08
CA SER A 88 -3.41 -6.06 19.67
C SER A 88 -4.09 -6.43 18.36
N VAL A 89 -5.15 -7.21 18.45
CA VAL A 89 -6.02 -7.58 17.31
C VAL A 89 -6.63 -6.35 16.66
N ARG A 90 -7.21 -5.45 17.49
CA ARG A 90 -7.85 -4.22 17.03
C ARG A 90 -6.88 -3.32 16.28
N SER A 91 -5.72 -3.04 16.83
CA SER A 91 -4.73 -2.15 16.22
C SER A 91 -4.27 -2.68 14.84
N MET A 92 -4.11 -4.00 14.68
CA MET A 92 -3.75 -4.57 13.39
C MET A 92 -4.88 -4.44 12.37
N ALA A 93 -6.14 -4.67 12.77
CA ALA A 93 -7.29 -4.52 11.91
C ALA A 93 -7.46 -3.05 11.45
N GLU A 94 -7.31 -2.10 12.38
CA GLU A 94 -7.36 -0.66 12.09
C GLU A 94 -6.25 -0.24 11.12
N VAL A 95 -5.00 -0.50 11.46
CA VAL A 95 -3.86 -0.02 10.65
C VAL A 95 -3.83 -0.69 9.28
N ASN A 96 -4.10 -1.99 9.20
CA ASN A 96 -3.98 -2.72 7.94
C ASN A 96 -5.21 -2.53 7.04
N PHE A 97 -6.38 -2.19 7.60
CA PHE A 97 -7.61 -2.14 6.79
C PHE A 97 -8.52 -0.96 7.16
N SER A 98 -9.26 -1.01 8.28
CA SER A 98 -10.38 -0.12 8.53
C SER A 98 -9.98 1.35 8.66
N GLY A 99 -8.87 1.66 9.31
CA GLY A 99 -8.40 3.03 9.49
C GLY A 99 -7.92 3.70 8.19
N ALA A 100 -7.46 2.93 7.21
CA ALA A 100 -7.07 3.49 5.91
C ALA A 100 -8.27 3.74 4.97
N LEU A 101 -9.42 3.09 5.21
CA LEU A 101 -10.55 3.11 4.28
C LEU A 101 -11.09 4.51 3.96
N PRO A 102 -11.26 5.45 4.92
CA PRO A 102 -11.77 6.79 4.59
C PRO A 102 -10.87 7.51 3.58
N LEU A 103 -9.55 7.38 3.72
CA LEU A 103 -8.59 8.01 2.80
C LEU A 103 -8.55 7.30 1.44
N VAL A 104 -8.64 5.97 1.42
CA VAL A 104 -8.76 5.19 0.17
C VAL A 104 -10.05 5.55 -0.56
N GLN A 105 -11.17 5.71 0.16
CA GLN A 105 -12.45 6.12 -0.43
C GLN A 105 -12.38 7.54 -0.99
N TRP A 106 -11.76 8.47 -0.28
CA TRP A 106 -11.54 9.83 -0.78
C TRP A 106 -10.71 9.80 -2.07
N ALA A 107 -9.59 9.08 -2.09
CA ALA A 107 -8.74 8.95 -3.28
C ALA A 107 -9.52 8.32 -4.45
N TRP A 108 -10.30 7.26 -4.18
CA TRP A 108 -11.15 6.63 -5.18
C TRP A 108 -12.13 7.61 -5.82
N ARG A 109 -12.86 8.40 -4.99
CA ARG A 109 -13.81 9.41 -5.50
C ARG A 109 -13.11 10.42 -6.40
N LYS A 110 -11.98 10.95 -5.98
CA LYS A 110 -11.21 11.93 -6.77
C LYS A 110 -10.72 11.35 -8.07
N MET A 111 -10.09 10.18 -8.04
CA MET A 111 -9.56 9.48 -9.20
C MET A 111 -10.65 9.03 -10.18
N SER A 112 -11.84 8.72 -9.69
CA SER A 112 -12.99 8.33 -10.54
C SER A 112 -13.64 9.49 -11.29
N THR A 113 -13.41 10.74 -10.87
CA THR A 113 -14.04 11.94 -11.46
C THR A 113 -13.06 12.83 -12.22
N GLN A 114 -11.77 12.60 -12.13
CA GLN A 114 -10.75 13.35 -12.89
C GLN A 114 -10.70 12.93 -14.37
N ASN A 115 -10.20 13.80 -15.24
CA ASN A 115 -10.11 13.51 -16.68
C ASN A 115 -8.91 12.59 -17.03
N ARG A 116 -7.90 12.52 -16.16
CA ARG A 116 -6.69 11.75 -16.40
C ARG A 116 -6.83 10.32 -15.88
N LYS A 117 -6.29 9.36 -16.65
CA LYS A 117 -6.17 7.97 -16.17
C LYS A 117 -5.25 7.89 -14.96
N SER A 118 -5.65 7.10 -13.97
CA SER A 118 -4.96 6.93 -12.70
C SER A 118 -4.95 5.47 -12.24
N VAL A 119 -4.16 5.14 -11.21
CA VAL A 119 -4.09 3.78 -10.68
C VAL A 119 -4.19 3.79 -9.15
N LEU A 120 -5.18 3.08 -8.60
CA LEU A 120 -5.21 2.69 -7.20
C LEU A 120 -4.37 1.41 -7.04
N THR A 121 -3.23 1.53 -6.38
CA THR A 121 -2.33 0.40 -6.11
C THR A 121 -2.50 -0.08 -4.68
N VAL A 122 -2.84 -1.36 -4.51
CA VAL A 122 -2.99 -1.99 -3.19
C VAL A 122 -1.87 -3.01 -2.99
N ILE A 123 -1.08 -2.82 -1.94
CA ILE A 123 -0.03 -3.75 -1.53
C ILE A 123 -0.63 -4.76 -0.56
N GLY A 124 -1.10 -5.86 -1.11
CA GLY A 124 -1.55 -7.03 -0.35
C GLY A 124 -0.41 -7.87 0.20
N SER A 125 -0.52 -9.17 0.09
CA SER A 125 0.48 -10.16 0.48
C SER A 125 0.14 -11.51 -0.15
N THR A 126 1.08 -12.43 -0.25
CA THR A 126 0.75 -13.85 -0.50
C THR A 126 -0.20 -14.41 0.58
N SER A 127 -0.25 -13.80 1.77
CA SER A 127 -1.24 -14.07 2.81
C SER A 127 -2.66 -13.57 2.48
N SER A 128 -2.86 -12.85 1.35
CA SER A 128 -4.19 -12.46 0.85
C SER A 128 -4.95 -13.60 0.17
N VAL A 129 -4.27 -14.72 -0.10
CA VAL A 129 -4.84 -15.90 -0.80
C VAL A 129 -4.50 -17.22 -0.11
N LYS A 130 -3.75 -17.19 1.00
CA LYS A 130 -3.35 -18.37 1.76
C LYS A 130 -3.54 -18.16 3.25
N ALA A 131 -4.14 -19.13 3.94
CA ALA A 131 -4.15 -19.16 5.40
C ALA A 131 -2.75 -19.47 5.95
N ARG A 132 -2.48 -18.96 7.16
CA ARG A 132 -1.28 -19.25 7.96
C ARG A 132 -1.68 -19.39 9.40
N SER A 133 -1.23 -20.45 10.06
CA SER A 133 -1.63 -20.78 11.43
C SER A 133 -1.11 -19.77 12.46
N ASP A 134 -0.02 -19.07 12.15
CA ASP A 134 0.68 -18.14 13.03
C ASP A 134 0.48 -16.65 12.68
N GLU A 135 -0.43 -16.32 11.75
CA GLU A 135 -0.65 -14.94 11.26
C GLU A 135 -2.16 -14.62 11.14
N ALA A 136 -3.02 -15.15 12.00
CA ALA A 136 -4.49 -15.15 11.82
C ALA A 136 -5.08 -13.77 11.48
N VAL A 137 -4.80 -12.75 12.29
CA VAL A 137 -5.35 -11.39 12.08
C VAL A 137 -4.71 -10.72 10.85
N TYR A 138 -3.40 -10.90 10.65
CA TYR A 138 -2.72 -10.38 9.46
C TYR A 138 -3.33 -10.95 8.17
N VAL A 139 -3.51 -12.28 8.12
CA VAL A 139 -4.18 -12.98 7.01
C VAL A 139 -5.56 -12.41 6.75
N ALA A 140 -6.38 -12.25 7.80
CA ALA A 140 -7.73 -11.68 7.67
C ALA A 140 -7.70 -10.27 7.07
N THR A 141 -6.81 -9.39 7.55
CA THR A 141 -6.68 -8.02 7.01
C THR A 141 -6.20 -7.99 5.57
N LYS A 142 -5.29 -8.89 5.19
CA LYS A 142 -4.78 -8.97 3.81
C LYS A 142 -5.81 -9.57 2.84
N HIS A 143 -6.65 -10.50 3.29
CA HIS A 143 -7.80 -10.95 2.50
C HIS A 143 -8.83 -9.83 2.30
N ALA A 144 -9.09 -9.02 3.34
CA ALA A 144 -9.98 -7.87 3.24
C ALA A 144 -9.49 -6.83 2.21
N GLN A 145 -8.19 -6.48 2.23
CA GLN A 145 -7.58 -5.60 1.21
C GLN A 145 -7.74 -6.17 -0.20
N ALA A 146 -7.47 -7.46 -0.39
CA ALA A 146 -7.59 -8.09 -1.71
C ALA A 146 -9.04 -8.15 -2.20
N GLY A 147 -9.99 -8.46 -1.31
CA GLY A 147 -11.41 -8.46 -1.63
C GLY A 147 -11.89 -7.07 -2.09
N LEU A 148 -11.51 -6.02 -1.35
CA LEU A 148 -11.83 -4.64 -1.72
C LEU A 148 -11.23 -4.27 -3.09
N ALA A 149 -9.93 -4.56 -3.32
CA ALA A 149 -9.25 -4.25 -4.57
C ALA A 149 -9.91 -4.92 -5.78
N ARG A 150 -10.29 -6.20 -5.65
CA ARG A 150 -11.00 -6.93 -6.71
C ARG A 150 -12.37 -6.32 -7.01
N SER A 151 -13.14 -5.98 -5.97
CA SER A 151 -14.46 -5.33 -6.14
C SER A 151 -14.35 -3.96 -6.80
N LEU A 152 -13.36 -3.14 -6.40
CA LEU A 152 -13.12 -1.83 -7.03
C LEU A 152 -12.63 -1.97 -8.49
N GLY A 153 -11.85 -3.00 -8.79
CA GLY A 153 -11.44 -3.30 -10.17
C GLY A 153 -12.63 -3.66 -11.07
N MET A 154 -13.58 -4.46 -10.57
CA MET A 154 -14.84 -4.75 -11.27
C MET A 154 -15.67 -3.48 -11.47
N GLN A 155 -15.84 -2.66 -10.42
CA GLN A 155 -16.57 -1.40 -10.51
C GLN A 155 -15.94 -0.44 -11.54
N ALA A 156 -14.60 -0.34 -11.58
CA ALA A 156 -13.91 0.48 -12.56
C ALA A 156 -14.21 0.03 -14.00
N ASP A 157 -14.23 -1.28 -14.24
CA ASP A 157 -14.54 -1.81 -15.57
C ASP A 157 -16.01 -1.63 -15.95
N GLU A 158 -16.94 -1.99 -15.09
CA GLU A 158 -18.38 -1.87 -15.33
C GLU A 158 -18.81 -0.43 -15.61
N GLN A 159 -18.28 0.54 -14.84
CA GLN A 159 -18.62 1.95 -14.94
C GLN A 159 -17.70 2.73 -15.89
N LYS A 160 -16.72 2.07 -16.52
CA LYS A 160 -15.73 2.68 -17.43
C LYS A 160 -15.01 3.89 -16.82
N LEU A 161 -14.63 3.77 -15.54
CA LEU A 161 -13.98 4.85 -14.79
C LEU A 161 -12.57 5.13 -15.32
N PRO A 162 -12.04 6.37 -15.17
CA PRO A 162 -10.65 6.69 -15.51
C PRO A 162 -9.63 6.14 -14.52
N VAL A 163 -10.07 5.43 -13.49
CA VAL A 163 -9.22 4.79 -12.49
C VAL A 163 -9.10 3.30 -12.79
N ARG A 164 -7.87 2.76 -12.74
CA ARG A 164 -7.54 1.34 -12.78
C ARG A 164 -7.15 0.88 -11.37
N VAL A 165 -7.23 -0.40 -11.12
CA VAL A 165 -6.80 -1.00 -9.84
C VAL A 165 -5.68 -2.00 -10.07
N ALA A 166 -4.63 -1.91 -9.28
CA ALA A 166 -3.52 -2.86 -9.28
C ALA A 166 -3.35 -3.46 -7.87
N LEU A 167 -3.50 -4.76 -7.76
CA LEU A 167 -3.29 -5.54 -6.54
C LEU A 167 -2.00 -6.34 -6.67
N PHE A 168 -0.99 -6.01 -5.85
CA PHE A 168 0.23 -6.78 -5.77
C PHE A 168 0.27 -7.61 -4.50
N LEU A 169 0.65 -8.87 -4.63
CA LEU A 169 0.70 -9.86 -3.54
C LEU A 169 2.15 -10.29 -3.29
N PRO A 170 3.00 -9.41 -2.72
CA PRO A 170 4.37 -9.78 -2.41
C PRO A 170 4.43 -10.84 -1.32
N GLY A 171 5.39 -11.75 -1.46
CA GLY A 171 5.86 -12.62 -0.39
C GLY A 171 6.75 -11.85 0.60
N ALA A 172 7.45 -12.59 1.47
CA ALA A 172 8.34 -11.99 2.45
C ALA A 172 9.45 -11.15 1.78
N MET A 173 9.72 -9.96 2.34
CA MET A 173 10.70 -8.99 1.86
C MET A 173 11.68 -8.59 2.96
N LYS A 174 12.89 -8.20 2.59
CA LYS A 174 13.94 -7.66 3.49
C LYS A 174 13.61 -6.20 3.88
N THR A 175 12.66 -6.03 4.80
CA THR A 175 12.15 -4.72 5.21
C THR A 175 12.12 -4.58 6.73
N PRO A 176 11.96 -3.34 7.28
CA PRO A 176 11.76 -3.12 8.71
C PRO A 176 10.54 -3.82 9.32
N PHE A 177 9.69 -4.42 8.52
CA PHE A 177 8.60 -5.29 8.99
C PHE A 177 9.09 -6.37 9.99
N TRP A 178 10.35 -6.77 9.88
CA TRP A 178 11.00 -7.79 10.71
C TRP A 178 11.79 -7.21 11.89
N ASN A 179 11.92 -5.87 12.01
CA ASN A 179 12.68 -5.25 13.09
C ASN A 179 12.11 -5.63 14.46
N GLY A 180 13.00 -5.96 15.40
CA GLY A 180 12.63 -6.38 16.76
C GLY A 180 12.09 -7.82 16.85
N ARG A 181 12.24 -8.61 15.80
CA ARG A 181 11.85 -10.03 15.77
C ARG A 181 13.03 -10.90 15.40
N GLU A 182 12.98 -12.16 15.81
CA GLU A 182 13.87 -13.17 15.30
C GLU A 182 13.68 -13.33 13.79
N LEU A 183 14.78 -13.24 13.04
CA LEU A 183 14.70 -13.41 11.59
C LEU A 183 14.49 -14.89 11.27
N PRO A 184 13.54 -15.21 10.38
CA PRO A 184 13.36 -16.58 9.93
C PRO A 184 14.65 -17.15 9.30
N ALA A 185 14.89 -18.45 9.47
CA ALA A 185 16.09 -19.13 8.94
C ALA A 185 16.27 -18.95 7.42
N ASP A 186 15.16 -18.72 6.71
CA ASP A 186 15.12 -18.50 5.26
C ASP A 186 15.13 -17.02 4.84
N TYR A 187 15.47 -16.08 5.76
CA TYR A 187 15.51 -14.64 5.49
C TYR A 187 16.42 -14.28 4.30
N MET A 188 17.47 -15.04 4.05
CA MET A 188 18.35 -14.82 2.90
C MET A 188 17.61 -14.88 1.55
N PHE A 189 16.53 -15.67 1.47
CA PHE A 189 15.70 -15.83 0.27
C PHE A 189 14.52 -14.84 0.21
N PHE A 190 14.47 -13.86 1.10
CA PHE A 190 13.43 -12.84 1.05
C PHE A 190 13.69 -11.89 -0.11
N ASN A 191 12.62 -11.42 -0.73
CA ASN A 191 12.70 -10.50 -1.85
C ASN A 191 13.35 -9.17 -1.43
N ASP A 192 14.10 -8.58 -2.34
CA ASP A 192 14.61 -7.22 -2.22
C ASP A 192 13.46 -6.22 -2.46
N PRO A 193 13.12 -5.34 -1.50
CA PRO A 193 12.04 -4.37 -1.68
C PRO A 193 12.29 -3.38 -2.82
N ALA A 194 13.56 -3.07 -3.15
CA ALA A 194 13.87 -2.18 -4.26
C ALA A 194 13.55 -2.85 -5.61
N LYS A 195 13.91 -4.14 -5.76
CA LYS A 195 13.56 -4.91 -6.96
C LYS A 195 12.05 -5.10 -7.11
N ILE A 196 11.33 -5.36 -5.99
CA ILE A 196 9.87 -5.43 -5.98
C ILE A 196 9.26 -4.08 -6.39
N ALA A 197 9.77 -2.95 -5.86
CA ALA A 197 9.30 -1.62 -6.23
C ALA A 197 9.45 -1.36 -7.74
N THR A 198 10.63 -1.66 -8.32
CA THR A 198 10.87 -1.55 -9.76
C THR A 198 9.86 -2.36 -10.57
N HIS A 199 9.64 -3.62 -10.15
CA HIS A 199 8.71 -4.50 -10.83
C HIS A 199 7.26 -3.97 -10.79
N ILE A 200 6.81 -3.50 -9.62
CA ILE A 200 5.48 -2.90 -9.44
C ILE A 200 5.32 -1.65 -10.30
N ILE A 201 6.27 -0.72 -10.27
CA ILE A 201 6.19 0.53 -11.04
C ILE A 201 6.13 0.23 -12.55
N ASN A 202 6.98 -0.66 -13.05
CA ASN A 202 6.97 -1.05 -14.47
C ASN A 202 5.66 -1.76 -14.88
N ALA A 203 5.12 -2.61 -14.01
CA ALA A 203 3.84 -3.27 -14.27
C ALA A 203 2.68 -2.27 -14.35
N ILE A 204 2.68 -1.23 -13.51
CA ILE A 204 1.69 -0.15 -13.51
C ILE A 204 1.81 0.69 -14.79
N ASP A 205 3.03 1.04 -15.21
CA ASP A 205 3.28 1.80 -16.45
C ASP A 205 2.73 1.07 -17.69
N CYS A 206 2.82 -0.27 -17.69
CA CYS A 206 2.33 -1.13 -18.78
C CYS A 206 0.86 -1.52 -18.64
N GLN A 207 0.20 -1.25 -17.50
CA GLN A 207 -1.17 -1.70 -17.25
C GLN A 207 -2.17 -1.03 -18.19
N GLN A 208 -2.92 -1.82 -18.95
CA GLN A 208 -4.02 -1.35 -19.80
C GLN A 208 -5.39 -1.79 -19.27
N GLN A 209 -5.45 -2.93 -18.58
CA GLN A 209 -6.68 -3.51 -18.05
C GLN A 209 -7.19 -2.70 -16.85
N PRO A 210 -8.51 -2.66 -16.62
CA PRO A 210 -9.12 -2.02 -15.45
C PRO A 210 -8.61 -2.60 -14.13
N PHE A 211 -8.30 -3.89 -14.10
CA PHE A 211 -7.77 -4.60 -12.94
C PHE A 211 -6.52 -5.43 -13.30
N LEU A 212 -5.49 -5.32 -12.46
CA LEU A 212 -4.30 -6.15 -12.48
C LEU A 212 -4.12 -6.81 -11.11
N GLU A 213 -3.95 -8.11 -11.07
CA GLU A 213 -3.52 -8.84 -9.87
C GLU A 213 -2.24 -9.61 -10.17
N TRP A 214 -1.20 -9.39 -9.36
CA TRP A 214 0.08 -10.04 -9.56
C TRP A 214 0.69 -10.54 -8.25
N ALA A 215 0.86 -11.86 -8.16
CA ALA A 215 1.56 -12.48 -7.04
C ALA A 215 3.07 -12.47 -7.29
N LEU A 216 3.82 -12.04 -6.28
CA LEU A 216 5.28 -11.99 -6.25
C LEU A 216 5.79 -12.84 -5.07
N PRO A 217 5.82 -14.17 -5.20
CA PRO A 217 6.20 -15.06 -4.09
C PRO A 217 7.58 -14.75 -3.53
N LYS A 218 7.87 -15.26 -2.33
CA LYS A 218 9.21 -15.22 -1.75
C LYS A 218 10.20 -15.90 -2.71
N GLY A 219 11.39 -15.29 -2.88
CA GLY A 219 12.44 -15.81 -3.76
C GLY A 219 12.28 -15.45 -5.24
N THR A 220 11.28 -14.68 -5.61
CA THR A 220 11.10 -14.23 -7.01
C THR A 220 12.13 -13.17 -7.38
N LEU A 221 12.42 -12.23 -6.47
CA LEU A 221 13.29 -11.07 -6.69
C LEU A 221 14.23 -10.89 -5.47
N VAL A 222 15.14 -11.83 -5.28
CA VAL A 222 16.10 -11.84 -4.15
C VAL A 222 17.26 -10.85 -4.37
#